data_e7557b21925d5a3c3a51279fd893de25
#
_entry.id   e7557b21925d5a3c3a51279fd893de25
#
_cell.length_a   1.000
_cell.length_b   1.000
_cell.length_c   1.000
_cell.angle_alpha   90.00
_cell.angle_beta   90.00
_cell.angle_gamma   90.00
#
_symmetry.space_group_name_H-M   'P 1'
#
loop_
_entity.id
_entity.type
_entity.pdbx_description
1 polymer ?
#
loop_
_entity_poly.entity_id
_entity_poly.type
_entity_poly.pdbx_seq_one_letter_code
_entity_poly.pdbx_strand_id
1 'polypeptide(L)'
;MSGELLYYRSGDGLIATGHIDGNGLFSHLADGRLSDGWTRIVPVGRELLFYRDDNGVIATGRLGRDGIYTNLADGKLSDGWDQIVPLGRELLFYRNDTGTIATGRLGTNGTYVNLADGTLSTGWTRIVPLGRELLFYRSDTGRIATGRLDTNGIYTNLADGTLGTGWTRIVPLGRELLFYRSDTGRIATGRLDTN
;
A
#
# COMPACT_ATOMS: atom_id res chain seq x y z
N MET A 1 7.08 -19.44 -3.16
CA MET A 1 5.87 -18.71 -2.74
C MET A 1 5.05 -18.51 -3.99
N SER A 2 3.84 -19.05 -4.05
CA SER A 2 2.90 -18.74 -5.13
C SER A 2 2.30 -17.36 -4.83
N GLY A 3 2.42 -16.45 -5.78
CA GLY A 3 1.84 -15.12 -5.69
C GLY A 3 0.45 -15.12 -6.32
N GLU A 4 -0.60 -14.84 -5.55
CA GLU A 4 -1.93 -14.59 -6.08
C GLU A 4 -1.97 -13.18 -6.69
N LEU A 5 -2.63 -13.04 -7.83
CA LEU A 5 -2.76 -11.80 -8.58
C LEU A 5 -4.25 -11.48 -8.80
N LEU A 6 -4.59 -10.21 -8.64
CA LEU A 6 -5.88 -9.65 -9.04
C LEU A 6 -5.63 -8.57 -10.09
N TYR A 7 -6.25 -8.72 -11.25
CA TYR A 7 -6.35 -7.69 -12.28
C TYR A 7 -7.72 -7.03 -12.17
N TYR A 8 -7.75 -5.71 -12.15
CA TYR A 8 -8.98 -4.92 -12.07
C TYR A 8 -9.04 -3.89 -13.18
N ARG A 9 -10.17 -3.80 -13.84
CA ARG A 9 -10.47 -2.79 -14.86
C ARG A 9 -11.45 -1.77 -14.30
N SER A 10 -10.98 -0.55 -14.04
CA SER A 10 -11.72 0.50 -13.33
C SER A 10 -12.96 1.00 -14.07
N GLY A 11 -12.98 0.93 -15.42
CA GLY A 11 -14.07 1.47 -16.23
C GLY A 11 -15.37 0.65 -16.19
N ASP A 12 -15.30 -0.64 -15.85
CA ASP A 12 -16.46 -1.54 -15.87
C ASP A 12 -16.46 -2.56 -14.73
N GLY A 13 -15.49 -2.50 -13.84
CA GLY A 13 -15.40 -3.37 -12.67
C GLY A 13 -15.00 -4.81 -12.97
N LEU A 14 -14.61 -5.16 -14.20
CA LEU A 14 -14.18 -6.52 -14.50
C LEU A 14 -12.90 -6.86 -13.76
N ILE A 15 -12.84 -8.08 -13.23
CA ILE A 15 -11.66 -8.66 -12.61
C ILE A 15 -11.28 -9.97 -13.27
N ALA A 16 -9.98 -10.25 -13.27
CA ALA A 16 -9.41 -11.56 -13.52
C ALA A 16 -8.45 -11.88 -12.39
N THR A 17 -8.41 -13.12 -11.98
CA THR A 17 -7.50 -13.60 -10.94
C THR A 17 -6.60 -14.71 -11.49
N GLY A 18 -5.44 -14.86 -10.87
CA GLY A 18 -4.48 -15.88 -11.25
C GLY A 18 -3.40 -16.04 -10.20
N HIS A 19 -2.49 -16.95 -10.44
CA HIS A 19 -1.30 -17.12 -9.62
C HIS A 19 -0.04 -17.32 -10.47
N ILE A 20 1.09 -17.00 -9.88
CA ILE A 20 2.41 -17.33 -10.42
C ILE A 20 2.98 -18.46 -9.60
N ASP A 21 3.33 -19.57 -10.24
CA ASP A 21 3.92 -20.72 -9.59
C ASP A 21 5.40 -20.52 -9.24
N GLY A 22 6.05 -21.52 -8.61
CA GLY A 22 7.46 -21.48 -8.24
C GLY A 22 8.44 -21.41 -9.43
N ASN A 23 7.97 -21.68 -10.64
CA ASN A 23 8.75 -21.60 -11.90
C ASN A 23 8.49 -20.28 -12.64
N GLY A 24 7.66 -19.40 -12.08
CA GLY A 24 7.30 -18.12 -12.70
C GLY A 24 6.19 -18.23 -13.76
N LEU A 25 5.52 -19.38 -13.88
CA LEU A 25 4.43 -19.54 -14.83
C LEU A 25 3.13 -18.99 -14.27
N PHE A 26 2.49 -18.12 -15.06
CA PHE A 26 1.16 -17.59 -14.75
C PHE A 26 0.08 -18.62 -15.09
N SER A 27 -0.88 -18.78 -14.20
CA SER A 27 -2.10 -19.56 -14.42
C SER A 27 -3.31 -18.70 -14.05
N HIS A 28 -4.25 -18.59 -14.99
CA HIS A 28 -5.56 -17.97 -14.76
C HIS A 28 -6.41 -18.85 -13.83
N LEU A 29 -7.15 -18.23 -12.91
CA LEU A 29 -8.02 -18.92 -11.95
C LEU A 29 -9.49 -18.63 -12.21
N ALA A 30 -9.89 -17.36 -12.19
CA ALA A 30 -11.29 -16.97 -12.34
C ALA A 30 -11.44 -15.58 -12.94
N ASP A 31 -12.59 -15.36 -13.58
CA ASP A 31 -13.10 -14.05 -13.97
C ASP A 31 -14.27 -13.67 -13.06
N GLY A 32 -14.50 -12.37 -12.92
CA GLY A 32 -15.59 -11.86 -12.10
C GLY A 32 -15.85 -10.37 -12.33
N ARG A 33 -16.68 -9.83 -11.48
CA ARG A 33 -17.00 -8.40 -11.51
C ARG A 33 -17.13 -7.85 -10.09
N LEU A 34 -16.50 -6.70 -9.87
CA LEU A 34 -16.68 -5.84 -8.71
C LEU A 34 -17.46 -4.59 -9.10
N SER A 35 -17.80 -3.74 -8.15
CA SER A 35 -18.23 -2.38 -8.48
C SER A 35 -17.12 -1.66 -9.25
N ASP A 36 -17.47 -0.76 -10.12
CA ASP A 36 -16.55 0.13 -10.82
C ASP A 36 -16.02 1.26 -9.88
N GLY A 37 -15.11 2.06 -10.37
CA GLY A 37 -14.63 3.27 -9.70
C GLY A 37 -13.69 3.08 -8.51
N TRP A 38 -13.20 1.88 -8.24
CA TRP A 38 -12.15 1.69 -7.25
C TRP A 38 -10.84 2.31 -7.73
N THR A 39 -10.35 3.31 -7.00
CA THR A 39 -9.12 4.05 -7.35
C THR A 39 -7.88 3.41 -6.75
N ARG A 40 -8.04 2.67 -5.65
CA ARG A 40 -6.96 1.91 -5.02
C ARG A 40 -7.43 0.53 -4.58
N ILE A 41 -6.57 -0.45 -4.79
CA ILE A 41 -6.73 -1.81 -4.28
C ILE A 41 -5.44 -2.16 -3.55
N VAL A 42 -5.55 -2.39 -2.26
CA VAL A 42 -4.40 -2.56 -1.37
C VAL A 42 -4.44 -3.94 -0.72
N PRO A 43 -3.41 -4.77 -0.91
CA PRO A 43 -3.32 -6.04 -0.19
C PRO A 43 -2.97 -5.81 1.29
N VAL A 44 -3.76 -6.39 2.19
CA VAL A 44 -3.62 -6.27 3.65
C VAL A 44 -3.59 -7.66 4.27
N GLY A 45 -2.42 -8.25 4.35
CA GLY A 45 -2.28 -9.66 4.71
C GLY A 45 -2.88 -10.58 3.66
N ARG A 46 -3.99 -11.25 3.98
CA ARG A 46 -4.75 -12.11 3.05
C ARG A 46 -6.01 -11.45 2.51
N GLU A 47 -6.34 -10.27 3.00
CA GLU A 47 -7.47 -9.48 2.58
C GLU A 47 -7.03 -8.41 1.56
N LEU A 48 -8.01 -7.87 0.86
CA LEU A 48 -7.90 -6.72 -0.03
C LEU A 48 -8.73 -5.58 0.54
N LEU A 49 -8.18 -4.38 0.56
CA LEU A 49 -8.92 -3.14 0.80
C LEU A 49 -9.12 -2.44 -0.54
N PHE A 50 -10.35 -2.17 -0.89
CA PHE A 50 -10.76 -1.33 -2.01
C PHE A 50 -11.12 0.05 -1.48
N TYR A 51 -10.73 1.10 -2.19
CA TYR A 51 -10.98 2.47 -1.79
C TYR A 51 -11.31 3.34 -2.99
N ARG A 52 -12.27 4.24 -2.82
CA ARG A 52 -12.60 5.33 -3.74
C ARG A 52 -12.16 6.66 -3.15
N ASP A 53 -11.33 7.40 -3.85
CA ASP A 53 -10.75 8.66 -3.37
C ASP A 53 -11.73 9.84 -3.46
N ASP A 54 -12.75 9.78 -4.32
CA ASP A 54 -13.76 10.82 -4.52
C ASP A 54 -14.79 10.90 -3.39
N ASN A 55 -15.05 9.80 -2.70
CA ASN A 55 -16.14 9.72 -1.72
C ASN A 55 -15.79 8.94 -0.45
N GLY A 56 -14.58 8.38 -0.35
CA GLY A 56 -14.11 7.63 0.80
C GLY A 56 -14.76 6.25 1.01
N VAL A 57 -15.57 5.78 0.07
CA VAL A 57 -16.17 4.43 0.16
C VAL A 57 -15.08 3.37 0.15
N ILE A 58 -15.21 2.41 1.04
CA ILE A 58 -14.35 1.23 1.10
C ILE A 58 -15.16 -0.05 1.01
N ALA A 59 -14.54 -1.07 0.48
CA ALA A 59 -14.94 -2.47 0.63
C ALA A 59 -13.71 -3.30 1.00
N THR A 60 -13.92 -4.37 1.72
CA THR A 60 -12.87 -5.35 2.00
C THR A 60 -13.30 -6.72 1.55
N GLY A 61 -12.35 -7.53 1.17
CA GLY A 61 -12.62 -8.89 0.74
C GLY A 61 -11.37 -9.73 0.66
N ARG A 62 -11.52 -10.93 0.17
CA ARG A 62 -10.41 -11.87 -0.03
C ARG A 62 -10.62 -12.71 -1.28
N LEU A 63 -9.53 -13.21 -1.82
CA LEU A 63 -9.55 -14.23 -2.85
C LEU A 63 -9.52 -15.62 -2.21
N GLY A 64 -10.39 -16.50 -2.67
CA GLY A 64 -10.30 -17.93 -2.42
C GLY A 64 -9.11 -18.54 -3.18
N ARG A 65 -8.74 -19.77 -2.84
CA ARG A 65 -7.70 -20.52 -3.58
C ARG A 65 -8.09 -20.81 -5.05
N ASP A 66 -9.37 -20.75 -5.35
CA ASP A 66 -9.98 -20.85 -6.67
C ASP A 66 -9.98 -19.52 -7.44
N GLY A 67 -9.45 -18.47 -6.83
CA GLY A 67 -9.44 -17.10 -7.38
C GLY A 67 -10.77 -16.36 -7.22
N ILE A 68 -11.79 -16.95 -6.61
CA ILE A 68 -13.10 -16.29 -6.45
C ILE A 68 -13.02 -15.26 -5.33
N TYR A 69 -13.46 -14.03 -5.64
CA TYR A 69 -13.54 -12.95 -4.66
C TYR A 69 -14.76 -13.12 -3.75
N THR A 70 -14.55 -12.91 -2.45
CA THR A 70 -15.62 -12.84 -1.44
C THR A 70 -15.55 -11.51 -0.73
N ASN A 71 -16.64 -10.73 -0.74
CA ASN A 71 -16.77 -9.50 0.05
C ASN A 71 -16.87 -9.86 1.53
N LEU A 72 -16.19 -9.09 2.39
CA LEU A 72 -16.20 -9.28 3.84
C LEU A 72 -16.96 -8.17 4.55
N ALA A 73 -16.67 -6.91 4.20
CA ALA A 73 -17.30 -5.75 4.79
C ALA A 73 -17.27 -4.56 3.84
N ASP A 74 -18.25 -3.69 3.99
CA ASP A 74 -18.31 -2.38 3.35
C ASP A 74 -18.22 -1.30 4.43
N GLY A 75 -17.76 -0.10 4.05
CA GLY A 75 -17.62 0.99 4.99
C GLY A 75 -17.29 2.31 4.31
N LYS A 76 -16.90 3.27 5.13
CA LYS A 76 -16.51 4.60 4.67
C LYS A 76 -15.35 5.13 5.51
N LEU A 77 -14.35 5.69 4.83
CA LEU A 77 -13.27 6.50 5.39
C LEU A 77 -13.44 7.95 4.94
N SER A 78 -12.56 8.83 5.39
CA SER A 78 -12.42 10.14 4.75
C SER A 78 -11.99 9.95 3.29
N ASP A 79 -12.38 10.85 2.42
CA ASP A 79 -11.94 10.93 1.02
C ASP A 79 -10.51 11.49 0.89
N GLY A 80 -9.96 11.53 -0.31
CA GLY A 80 -8.72 12.23 -0.64
C GLY A 80 -7.42 11.65 -0.04
N TRP A 81 -7.36 10.38 0.30
CA TRP A 81 -6.12 9.74 0.69
C TRP A 81 -5.21 9.48 -0.51
N ASP A 82 -4.05 10.17 -0.58
CA ASP A 82 -3.08 10.03 -1.67
C ASP A 82 -2.31 8.71 -1.61
N GLN A 83 -2.03 8.23 -0.41
CA GLN A 83 -1.34 6.96 -0.22
C GLN A 83 -2.01 6.15 0.88
N ILE A 84 -2.16 4.85 0.62
CA ILE A 84 -2.62 3.84 1.57
C ILE A 84 -1.55 2.76 1.61
N VAL A 85 -0.86 2.64 2.73
CA VAL A 85 0.33 1.82 2.89
C VAL A 85 0.05 0.67 3.85
N PRO A 86 0.13 -0.58 3.38
CA PRO A 86 -0.09 -1.74 4.24
C PRO A 86 1.16 -2.10 5.05
N LEU A 87 0.98 -2.37 6.36
CA LEU A 87 1.99 -2.88 7.29
C LEU A 87 1.45 -4.15 7.96
N GLY A 88 1.47 -5.25 7.25
CA GLY A 88 0.83 -6.50 7.67
C GLY A 88 -0.70 -6.35 7.65
N ARG A 89 -1.34 -6.32 8.82
CA ARG A 89 -2.80 -6.04 8.94
C ARG A 89 -3.10 -4.58 9.28
N GLU A 90 -2.09 -3.79 9.57
CA GLU A 90 -2.20 -2.36 9.82
C GLU A 90 -2.09 -1.59 8.52
N LEU A 91 -2.63 -0.38 8.51
CA LEU A 91 -2.66 0.55 7.38
C LEU A 91 -2.24 1.92 7.85
N LEU A 92 -1.42 2.60 7.05
CA LEU A 92 -1.18 4.03 7.15
C LEU A 92 -1.85 4.72 5.95
N PHE A 93 -2.68 5.69 6.21
CA PHE A 93 -3.27 6.60 5.24
C PHE A 93 -2.53 7.94 5.31
N TYR A 94 -2.27 8.55 4.17
CA TYR A 94 -1.55 9.83 4.10
C TYR A 94 -2.14 10.74 3.04
N ARG A 95 -2.31 12.03 3.40
CA ARG A 95 -2.63 13.12 2.48
C ARG A 95 -1.41 13.99 2.26
N ASN A 96 -1.05 14.19 1.01
CA ASN A 96 0.18 14.88 0.63
C ASN A 96 0.11 16.39 0.83
N ASP A 97 -1.05 17.00 0.65
CA ASP A 97 -1.30 18.42 0.73
C ASP A 97 -1.29 18.96 2.17
N THR A 98 -1.87 18.21 3.09
CA THR A 98 -2.02 18.61 4.50
C THR A 98 -1.04 17.92 5.43
N GLY A 99 -0.40 16.82 4.99
CA GLY A 99 0.39 15.95 5.85
C GLY A 99 -0.46 15.10 6.81
N THR A 100 -1.79 15.16 6.70
CA THR A 100 -2.68 14.37 7.56
C THR A 100 -2.40 12.89 7.40
N ILE A 101 -2.34 12.19 8.52
CA ILE A 101 -2.31 10.72 8.57
C ILE A 101 -3.46 10.19 9.40
N ALA A 102 -3.90 9.01 9.03
CA ALA A 102 -4.69 8.13 9.88
C ALA A 102 -4.05 6.73 9.86
N THR A 103 -4.16 6.02 10.94
CA THR A 103 -3.73 4.63 11.01
C THR A 103 -4.90 3.75 11.42
N GLY A 104 -4.90 2.53 10.96
CA GLY A 104 -5.94 1.58 11.31
C GLY A 104 -5.55 0.16 11.00
N ARG A 105 -6.48 -0.75 11.25
CA ARG A 105 -6.29 -2.17 10.93
C ARG A 105 -7.57 -2.81 10.43
N LEU A 106 -7.42 -3.86 9.65
CA LEU A 106 -8.54 -4.73 9.31
C LEU A 106 -8.70 -5.82 10.38
N GLY A 107 -9.91 -5.94 10.90
CA GLY A 107 -10.33 -7.09 11.70
C GLY A 107 -10.37 -8.37 10.86
N THR A 108 -10.50 -9.53 11.51
CA THR A 108 -10.57 -10.84 10.83
C THR A 108 -11.84 -11.01 9.96
N ASN A 109 -12.86 -10.20 10.24
CA ASN A 109 -14.10 -10.11 9.48
C ASN A 109 -14.06 -9.05 8.36
N GLY A 110 -12.90 -8.43 8.11
CA GLY A 110 -12.72 -7.37 7.13
C GLY A 110 -13.11 -5.96 7.61
N THR A 111 -13.70 -5.81 8.80
CA THR A 111 -14.08 -4.48 9.30
C THR A 111 -12.86 -3.63 9.60
N TYR A 112 -12.85 -2.41 9.11
CA TYR A 112 -11.80 -1.43 9.43
C TYR A 112 -12.02 -0.84 10.83
N VAL A 113 -10.92 -0.71 11.57
CA VAL A 113 -10.88 -0.05 12.89
C VAL A 113 -9.81 1.02 12.85
N ASN A 114 -10.18 2.29 13.07
CA ASN A 114 -9.23 3.38 13.25
C ASN A 114 -8.44 3.19 14.55
N LEU A 115 -7.13 3.44 14.51
CA LEU A 115 -6.25 3.34 15.68
C LEU A 115 -5.81 4.72 16.16
N ALA A 116 -5.30 5.55 15.26
CA ALA A 116 -4.81 6.89 15.60
C ALA A 116 -4.90 7.82 14.38
N ASP A 117 -5.00 9.11 14.67
CA ASP A 117 -4.89 10.19 13.70
C ASP A 117 -3.70 11.07 14.07
N GLY A 118 -3.11 11.77 13.08
CA GLY A 118 -1.96 12.62 13.30
C GLY A 118 -1.57 13.44 12.07
N THR A 119 -0.39 14.01 12.14
CA THR A 119 0.17 14.79 11.04
C THR A 119 1.66 14.49 10.84
N LEU A 120 2.09 14.45 9.60
CA LEU A 120 3.47 14.40 9.15
C LEU A 120 3.79 15.65 8.33
N SER A 121 5.05 15.80 7.94
CA SER A 121 5.41 16.80 6.92
C SER A 121 4.68 16.51 5.62
N THR A 122 4.32 17.54 4.87
CA THR A 122 3.72 17.43 3.53
C THR A 122 4.77 17.02 2.49
N GLY A 123 4.32 16.62 1.30
CA GLY A 123 5.21 16.41 0.14
C GLY A 123 5.88 15.04 0.05
N TRP A 124 5.53 14.08 0.88
CA TRP A 124 6.04 12.71 0.75
C TRP A 124 5.48 12.03 -0.50
N THR A 125 6.29 11.92 -1.55
CA THR A 125 5.88 11.34 -2.84
C THR A 125 5.82 9.82 -2.83
N ARG A 126 6.55 9.19 -1.91
CA ARG A 126 6.54 7.74 -1.68
C ARG A 126 6.63 7.44 -0.19
N ILE A 127 5.81 6.51 0.26
CA ILE A 127 5.88 5.88 1.57
C ILE A 127 5.99 4.37 1.34
N VAL A 128 7.07 3.77 1.79
CA VAL A 128 7.43 2.37 1.49
C VAL A 128 7.48 1.57 2.78
N PRO A 129 6.69 0.49 2.91
CA PRO A 129 6.73 -0.36 4.09
C PRO A 129 7.93 -1.30 4.06
N LEU A 130 8.62 -1.43 5.19
CA LEU A 130 9.76 -2.30 5.43
C LEU A 130 9.55 -3.09 6.72
N GLY A 131 8.70 -4.10 6.64
CA GLY A 131 8.21 -4.79 7.82
C GLY A 131 7.32 -3.90 8.67
N ARG A 132 7.74 -3.53 9.88
CA ARG A 132 7.04 -2.55 10.73
C ARG A 132 7.56 -1.12 10.59
N GLU A 133 8.61 -0.93 9.83
CA GLU A 133 9.21 0.37 9.56
C GLU A 133 8.66 0.94 8.25
N LEU A 134 8.78 2.25 8.12
CA LEU A 134 8.36 3.03 6.97
C LEU A 134 9.53 3.86 6.48
N LEU A 135 9.75 3.89 5.18
CA LEU A 135 10.61 4.86 4.51
C LEU A 135 9.74 5.88 3.80
N PHE A 136 9.90 7.13 4.15
CA PHE A 136 9.30 8.28 3.47
C PHE A 136 10.32 8.90 2.53
N TYR A 137 9.88 9.29 1.34
CA TYR A 137 10.76 9.90 0.35
C TYR A 137 10.07 11.04 -0.40
N ARG A 138 10.80 12.15 -0.60
CA ARG A 138 10.41 13.27 -1.48
C ARG A 138 11.27 13.24 -2.74
N SER A 139 10.63 13.13 -3.90
CA SER A 139 11.34 12.99 -5.18
C SER A 139 11.99 14.30 -5.66
N ASP A 140 11.47 15.45 -5.24
CA ASP A 140 11.94 16.78 -5.59
C ASP A 140 13.23 17.17 -4.86
N THR A 141 13.30 16.88 -3.57
CA THR A 141 14.43 17.28 -2.71
C THR A 141 15.37 16.12 -2.36
N GLY A 142 14.96 14.87 -2.59
CA GLY A 142 15.67 13.68 -2.14
C GLY A 142 15.59 13.47 -0.62
N ARG A 143 14.80 14.30 0.11
CA ARG A 143 14.64 14.10 1.55
C ARG A 143 14.02 12.74 1.85
N ILE A 144 14.55 12.07 2.84
CA ILE A 144 13.98 10.86 3.45
C ILE A 144 13.73 11.05 4.93
N ALA A 145 12.77 10.31 5.43
CA ALA A 145 12.59 10.03 6.86
C ALA A 145 12.30 8.55 7.03
N THR A 146 12.68 8.00 8.15
CA THR A 146 12.27 6.65 8.55
C THR A 146 11.47 6.73 9.83
N GLY A 147 10.55 5.80 10.01
CA GLY A 147 9.74 5.73 11.21
C GLY A 147 9.04 4.40 11.35
N ARG A 148 8.30 4.24 12.41
CA ARG A 148 7.53 3.03 12.69
C ARG A 148 6.18 3.36 13.31
N LEU A 149 5.23 2.45 13.14
CA LEU A 149 3.99 2.45 13.91
C LEU A 149 4.15 1.54 15.13
N ASP A 150 3.67 1.98 16.28
CA ASP A 150 3.48 1.11 17.43
C ASP A 150 2.18 0.29 17.31
N THR A 151 1.87 -0.55 18.29
CA THR A 151 0.66 -1.39 18.30
C THR A 151 -0.65 -0.61 18.41
N ASN A 152 -0.60 0.67 18.80
CA ASN A 152 -1.72 1.58 18.87
C ASN A 152 -1.86 2.44 17.60
N GLY A 153 -1.00 2.21 16.60
CA GLY A 153 -0.98 2.97 15.36
C GLY A 153 -0.28 4.33 15.47
N ILE A 154 0.39 4.62 16.59
CA ILE A 154 1.09 5.90 16.77
C ILE A 154 2.42 5.86 16.02
N TYR A 155 2.62 6.87 15.17
CA TYR A 155 3.86 7.03 14.41
C TYR A 155 4.97 7.64 15.28
N THR A 156 6.17 7.07 15.17
CA THR A 156 7.40 7.62 15.76
C THR A 156 8.46 7.75 14.66
N ASN A 157 9.00 8.97 14.49
CA ASN A 157 10.15 9.20 13.61
C ASN A 157 11.41 8.57 14.22
N LEU A 158 12.20 7.90 13.38
CA LEU A 158 13.45 7.25 13.80
C LEU A 158 14.67 8.03 13.31
N ALA A 159 14.70 8.41 12.04
CA ALA A 159 15.81 9.14 11.44
C ALA A 159 15.36 9.98 10.24
N ASP A 160 16.11 11.03 9.96
CA ASP A 160 16.01 11.86 8.76
C ASP A 160 17.31 11.77 7.97
N GLY A 161 17.22 11.96 6.64
CA GLY A 161 18.37 11.91 5.77
C GLY A 161 18.05 12.39 4.36
N THR A 162 18.98 12.12 3.45
CA THR A 162 18.83 12.47 2.03
C THR A 162 19.29 11.34 1.13
N LEU A 163 18.59 11.16 0.03
CA LEU A 163 18.96 10.34 -1.12
C LEU A 163 19.06 11.22 -2.36
N GLY A 164 19.49 10.64 -3.49
CA GLY A 164 19.36 11.32 -4.77
C GLY A 164 17.91 11.64 -5.10
N THR A 165 17.67 12.73 -5.83
CA THR A 165 16.35 13.15 -6.30
C THR A 165 15.86 12.30 -7.48
N GLY A 166 14.56 12.36 -7.80
CA GLY A 166 13.98 11.79 -9.02
C GLY A 166 13.74 10.28 -9.03
N TRP A 167 13.85 9.58 -7.90
CA TRP A 167 13.47 8.18 -7.83
C TRP A 167 11.95 8.03 -8.00
N THR A 168 11.54 7.39 -9.10
CA THR A 168 10.10 7.22 -9.45
C THR A 168 9.49 5.96 -8.86
N ARG A 169 10.32 4.97 -8.54
CA ARG A 169 9.91 3.75 -7.84
C ARG A 169 10.93 3.40 -6.77
N ILE A 170 10.42 2.96 -5.62
CA ILE A 170 11.20 2.38 -4.54
C ILE A 170 10.49 1.07 -4.17
N VAL A 171 11.17 -0.05 -4.35
CA VAL A 171 10.60 -1.39 -4.18
C VAL A 171 11.30 -2.08 -3.02
N PRO A 172 10.58 -2.51 -1.99
CA PRO A 172 11.15 -3.27 -0.90
C PRO A 172 11.40 -4.74 -1.33
N LEU A 173 12.58 -5.26 -1.02
CA LEU A 173 13.02 -6.62 -1.24
C LEU A 173 13.52 -7.21 0.08
N GLY A 174 12.59 -7.51 0.97
CA GLY A 174 12.93 -7.85 2.35
C GLY A 174 13.46 -6.63 3.10
N ARG A 175 14.74 -6.65 3.51
CA ARG A 175 15.43 -5.51 4.14
C ARG A 175 16.13 -4.58 3.16
N GLU A 176 16.19 -4.98 1.91
CA GLU A 176 16.83 -4.23 0.85
C GLU A 176 15.80 -3.40 0.08
N LEU A 177 16.27 -2.39 -0.60
CA LEU A 177 15.49 -1.47 -1.42
C LEU A 177 16.08 -1.42 -2.81
N LEU A 178 15.22 -1.53 -3.82
CA LEU A 178 15.55 -1.21 -5.20
C LEU A 178 14.96 0.15 -5.56
N PHE A 179 15.80 1.06 -6.00
CA PHE A 179 15.43 2.38 -6.49
C PHE A 179 15.48 2.38 -8.02
N TYR A 180 14.50 3.00 -8.65
CA TYR A 180 14.44 3.13 -10.11
C TYR A 180 14.01 4.54 -10.52
N ARG A 181 14.68 5.09 -11.54
CA ARG A 181 14.32 6.31 -12.25
C ARG A 181 13.80 6.00 -13.64
N SER A 182 12.57 6.42 -13.93
CA SER A 182 11.95 6.18 -15.23
C SER A 182 12.50 7.06 -16.36
N ASP A 183 13.02 8.25 -16.03
CA ASP A 183 13.57 9.20 -16.98
C ASP A 183 14.92 8.75 -17.58
N THR A 184 15.72 8.06 -16.79
CA THR A 184 17.09 7.64 -17.18
C THR A 184 17.30 6.15 -17.22
N GLY A 185 16.31 5.33 -16.75
CA GLY A 185 16.47 3.89 -16.55
C GLY A 185 17.43 3.51 -15.43
N ARG A 186 17.93 4.50 -14.66
CA ARG A 186 18.91 4.26 -13.59
C ARG A 186 18.30 3.42 -12.47
N ILE A 187 19.09 2.46 -11.97
CA ILE A 187 18.80 1.67 -10.78
C ILE A 187 19.85 1.92 -9.70
N ALA A 188 19.46 1.75 -8.46
CA ALA A 188 20.36 1.67 -7.30
C ALA A 188 19.75 0.72 -6.27
N THR A 189 20.59 0.16 -5.43
CA THR A 189 20.18 -0.65 -4.29
C THR A 189 20.67 -0.02 -3.00
N GLY A 190 19.95 -0.27 -1.91
CA GLY A 190 20.31 0.15 -0.57
C GLY A 190 19.59 -0.68 0.45
N ARG A 191 19.89 -0.48 1.72
CA ARG A 191 19.14 -1.08 2.82
C ARG A 191 19.05 -0.08 3.97
N LEU A 192 18.03 -0.26 4.82
CA LEU A 192 17.95 0.44 6.09
C LEU A 192 18.72 -0.38 7.13
N ASP A 193 19.68 0.27 7.78
CA ASP A 193 20.33 -0.29 8.95
C ASP A 193 19.37 -0.16 10.14
N THR A 194 19.20 -1.25 10.88
CA THR A 194 18.46 -1.23 12.14
C THR A 194 19.42 -0.79 13.22
N ASN A 195 19.20 0.37 13.81
CA ASN A 195 19.79 0.75 15.08
C ASN A 195 19.00 0.14 16.24
#